data_a61875f51b6009c4c7511f3e9deca793
#
_entry.id   a61875f51b6009c4c7511f3e9deca793
#
_cell.length_a   1.000
_cell.length_b   1.000
_cell.length_c   1.000
_cell.angle_alpha   90.00
_cell.angle_beta   90.00
_cell.angle_gamma   90.00
#
_symmetry.space_group_name_H-M   'P 1'
#
loop_
_entity.id
_entity.type
_entity.pdbx_description
1 polymer ?
#
loop_
_entity_poly.entity_id
_entity_poly.type
_entity_poly.pdbx_seq_one_letter_code
_entity_poly.pdbx_strand_id
1 'polypeptide(L)'
;MLELLKNDTKRITRIPYETRHRIRQLAYFRMIHGSDLVCRQSTRMDRRCFAILCHLLRTIAGLTSTEVVDVEEMVAMFLHILAHDVKNRVIQREFMRSGETISRHFNMVLLAVIRLHEELLKKPQPVPNECTDQRWRWFEVHICLELQLPRCIRWHVHKSQRSRSDRLGIEHARGGGHNVLGVCDTKGDFVYVLAVGKDHRDSRILRDALSRPNRLKVPKGYYYLVDAGYPNAEGFLAPYRGQRYHLQEWRGPENAPSTSKEFFNMKHSSARNVIERAFGVLKGRWAISWGKSYYPVEVQCRTILACCLLHNLINREMTNFDIEDNIDEVDSTHATTAADDIHYIETSNEWSQWRDNLAEEMFTEWELRNQ
;
A
#
# COMPACT_ATOMS: atom_id res chain seq x y z
N MET A 1 -18.54 17.81 57.76
CA MET A 1 -17.89 17.64 56.42
C MET A 1 -17.51 16.18 56.11
N LEU A 2 -17.33 15.32 57.10
CA LEU A 2 -17.05 13.85 56.90
C LEU A 2 -18.30 12.99 56.70
N GLU A 3 -19.48 13.47 57.03
CA GLU A 3 -20.74 12.71 56.84
C GLU A 3 -21.31 12.84 55.42
N LEU A 4 -20.93 13.90 54.67
CA LEU A 4 -21.34 14.06 53.26
C LEU A 4 -20.59 13.11 52.28
N LEU A 5 -19.48 12.54 52.71
CA LEU A 5 -18.68 11.62 51.87
C LEU A 5 -19.11 10.14 52.04
N LYS A 6 -20.01 9.80 52.94
CA LYS A 6 -20.44 8.43 53.18
C LYS A 6 -21.61 7.95 52.33
N ASN A 7 -22.27 8.82 51.57
CA ASN A 7 -23.49 8.49 50.84
C ASN A 7 -23.38 8.40 49.34
N ASP A 8 -22.21 8.56 48.75
CA ASP A 8 -22.03 8.54 47.27
C ASP A 8 -21.31 7.29 46.76
N THR A 9 -21.48 6.14 47.40
CA THR A 9 -21.33 4.88 46.68
C THR A 9 -22.57 4.58 45.83
N LYS A 10 -22.99 5.52 45.01
CA LYS A 10 -23.89 5.22 43.89
C LYS A 10 -23.14 4.25 42.99
N ARG A 11 -23.43 2.94 43.16
CA ARG A 11 -23.09 1.92 42.17
C ARG A 11 -23.48 2.49 40.81
N ILE A 12 -22.51 2.77 39.95
CA ILE A 12 -22.77 3.13 38.56
C ILE A 12 -23.65 2.01 38.03
N THR A 13 -24.95 2.30 37.86
CA THR A 13 -25.93 1.34 37.36
C THR A 13 -25.46 0.89 35.99
N ARG A 14 -25.05 -0.37 35.87
CA ARG A 14 -24.66 -0.96 34.60
C ARG A 14 -25.84 -0.81 33.64
N ILE A 15 -25.62 -0.18 32.50
CA ILE A 15 -26.61 -0.08 31.42
C ILE A 15 -27.11 -1.51 31.13
N PRO A 16 -28.43 -1.77 31.11
CA PRO A 16 -29.00 -3.08 30.83
C PRO A 16 -28.46 -3.65 29.53
N TYR A 17 -28.38 -4.97 29.43
CA TYR A 17 -27.85 -5.66 28.24
C TYR A 17 -28.60 -5.27 26.97
N GLU A 18 -29.92 -5.24 27.00
CA GLU A 18 -30.77 -4.83 25.84
C GLU A 18 -30.49 -3.41 25.35
N THR A 19 -30.33 -2.47 26.28
CA THR A 19 -30.00 -1.09 25.93
C THR A 19 -28.61 -1.01 25.28
N ARG A 20 -27.63 -1.77 25.80
CA ARG A 20 -26.31 -1.86 25.20
C ARG A 20 -26.35 -2.51 23.81
N HIS A 21 -27.13 -3.55 23.66
CA HIS A 21 -27.33 -4.24 22.37
C HIS A 21 -27.92 -3.29 21.32
N ARG A 22 -28.97 -2.55 21.71
CA ARG A 22 -29.61 -1.55 20.84
C ARG A 22 -28.65 -0.43 20.44
N ILE A 23 -27.84 0.08 21.36
CA ILE A 23 -26.83 1.11 21.08
C ILE A 23 -25.81 0.59 20.06
N ARG A 24 -25.33 -0.64 20.19
CA ARG A 24 -24.40 -1.31 19.24
C ARG A 24 -24.98 -1.41 17.84
N GLN A 25 -26.21 -1.92 17.75
CA GLN A 25 -26.91 -2.00 16.45
C GLN A 25 -27.07 -0.63 15.80
N LEU A 26 -27.42 0.39 16.58
CA LEU A 26 -27.55 1.75 16.08
C LEU A 26 -26.20 2.34 15.61
N ALA A 27 -25.11 2.09 16.31
CA ALA A 27 -23.79 2.59 15.92
C ALA A 27 -23.34 1.98 14.58
N TYR A 28 -23.39 0.66 14.46
CA TYR A 28 -23.11 -0.04 13.22
C TYR A 28 -24.05 0.37 12.09
N PHE A 29 -25.36 0.40 12.38
CA PHE A 29 -26.38 0.76 11.38
C PHE A 29 -26.17 2.15 10.81
N ARG A 30 -25.84 3.13 11.65
CA ARG A 30 -25.53 4.51 11.19
C ARG A 30 -24.28 4.53 10.33
N MET A 31 -23.25 3.80 10.70
CA MET A 31 -21.97 3.79 10.00
C MET A 31 -22.10 3.21 8.59
N ILE A 32 -22.84 2.12 8.42
CA ILE A 32 -22.89 1.37 7.16
C ILE A 32 -24.16 1.69 6.36
N HIS A 33 -25.31 1.78 7.01
CA HIS A 33 -26.61 1.88 6.34
C HIS A 33 -27.16 3.31 6.28
N GLY A 34 -26.54 4.29 6.93
CA GLY A 34 -26.99 5.68 6.93
C GLY A 34 -27.04 6.27 5.51
N SER A 35 -25.95 6.20 4.78
CA SER A 35 -25.84 6.56 3.35
C SER A 35 -24.52 6.05 2.79
N ASP A 36 -24.35 6.05 1.46
CA ASP A 36 -23.06 5.71 0.84
C ASP A 36 -21.97 6.68 1.25
N LEU A 37 -22.29 7.96 1.39
CA LEU A 37 -21.33 8.97 1.88
C LEU A 37 -20.84 8.65 3.30
N VAL A 38 -21.74 8.35 4.22
CA VAL A 38 -21.38 8.00 5.61
C VAL A 38 -20.56 6.71 5.65
N CYS A 39 -20.93 5.70 4.87
CA CYS A 39 -20.20 4.46 4.74
C CYS A 39 -18.76 4.71 4.23
N ARG A 40 -18.62 5.51 3.15
CA ARG A 40 -17.31 5.90 2.60
C ARG A 40 -16.47 6.69 3.60
N GLN A 41 -17.03 7.65 4.30
CA GLN A 41 -16.34 8.41 5.33
C GLN A 41 -15.83 7.50 6.45
N SER A 42 -16.62 6.52 6.86
CA SER A 42 -16.32 5.63 7.98
C SER A 42 -15.39 4.47 7.63
N THR A 43 -15.51 3.90 6.42
CA THR A 43 -14.86 2.64 6.02
C THR A 43 -14.00 2.76 4.75
N ARG A 44 -14.01 3.92 4.09
CA ARG A 44 -13.36 4.18 2.81
C ARG A 44 -13.93 3.39 1.62
N MET A 45 -15.11 2.80 1.77
CA MET A 45 -15.82 2.11 0.70
C MET A 45 -17.33 2.36 0.78
N ASP A 46 -18.03 2.27 -0.35
CA ASP A 46 -19.48 2.36 -0.38
C ASP A 46 -20.14 1.08 0.17
N ARG A 47 -21.46 1.12 0.34
CA ARG A 47 -22.22 -0.01 0.89
C ARG A 47 -22.12 -1.27 0.03
N ARG A 48 -22.06 -1.11 -1.30
CA ARG A 48 -21.94 -2.23 -2.24
C ARG A 48 -20.58 -2.91 -2.06
N CYS A 49 -19.49 -2.15 -2.11
CA CYS A 49 -18.13 -2.68 -1.92
C CYS A 49 -17.96 -3.32 -0.52
N PHE A 50 -18.53 -2.70 0.51
CA PHE A 50 -18.57 -3.27 1.86
C PHE A 50 -19.30 -4.62 1.91
N ALA A 51 -20.47 -4.72 1.26
CA ALA A 51 -21.22 -5.99 1.20
C ALA A 51 -20.46 -7.08 0.44
N ILE A 52 -19.79 -6.74 -0.68
CA ILE A 52 -18.93 -7.65 -1.44
C ILE A 52 -17.79 -8.14 -0.55
N LEU A 53 -17.10 -7.24 0.17
CA LEU A 53 -16.04 -7.62 1.09
C LEU A 53 -16.54 -8.61 2.17
N CYS A 54 -17.66 -8.33 2.83
CA CYS A 54 -18.24 -9.23 3.81
C CYS A 54 -18.60 -10.59 3.22
N HIS A 55 -19.11 -10.63 1.99
CA HIS A 55 -19.40 -11.87 1.27
C HIS A 55 -18.12 -12.68 1.01
N LEU A 56 -17.07 -12.07 0.47
CA LEU A 56 -15.79 -12.73 0.21
C LEU A 56 -15.15 -13.26 1.51
N LEU A 57 -15.21 -12.47 2.59
CA LEU A 57 -14.68 -12.89 3.88
C LEU A 57 -15.40 -14.10 4.45
N ARG A 58 -16.71 -14.25 4.23
CA ARG A 58 -17.49 -15.43 4.66
C ARG A 58 -17.21 -16.64 3.78
N THR A 59 -17.31 -16.47 2.46
CA THR A 59 -17.33 -17.59 1.51
C THR A 59 -15.93 -18.12 1.20
N ILE A 60 -14.93 -17.26 1.08
CA ILE A 60 -13.56 -17.66 0.69
C ILE A 60 -12.67 -17.71 1.93
N ALA A 61 -12.69 -16.68 2.78
CA ALA A 61 -11.79 -16.61 3.92
C ALA A 61 -12.29 -17.39 5.15
N GLY A 62 -13.54 -17.87 5.16
CA GLY A 62 -14.11 -18.63 6.26
C GLY A 62 -14.34 -17.83 7.54
N LEU A 63 -14.57 -16.51 7.43
CA LEU A 63 -14.89 -15.67 8.59
C LEU A 63 -16.34 -15.91 9.02
N THR A 64 -16.53 -16.31 10.27
CA THR A 64 -17.86 -16.63 10.84
C THR A 64 -18.23 -15.64 11.93
N SER A 65 -19.54 -15.40 12.08
CA SER A 65 -20.09 -14.65 13.21
C SER A 65 -19.81 -15.38 14.53
N THR A 66 -19.65 -14.62 15.58
CA THR A 66 -19.68 -15.16 16.96
C THR A 66 -21.08 -15.01 17.52
N GLU A 67 -21.34 -15.61 18.70
CA GLU A 67 -22.65 -15.51 19.37
C GLU A 67 -23.12 -14.05 19.59
N VAL A 68 -22.19 -13.10 19.68
CA VAL A 68 -22.48 -11.72 20.08
C VAL A 68 -22.02 -10.65 19.09
N VAL A 69 -21.27 -11.02 18.08
CA VAL A 69 -20.73 -10.08 17.04
C VAL A 69 -20.87 -10.74 15.68
N ASP A 70 -21.59 -10.13 14.78
CA ASP A 70 -21.69 -10.57 13.39
C ASP A 70 -20.48 -10.13 12.54
N VAL A 71 -20.35 -10.73 11.35
CA VAL A 71 -19.21 -10.47 10.47
C VAL A 71 -19.19 -9.00 10.04
N GLU A 72 -20.34 -8.41 9.77
CA GLU A 72 -20.43 -7.01 9.33
C GLU A 72 -19.93 -6.06 10.42
N GLU A 73 -20.31 -6.28 11.67
CA GLU A 73 -19.82 -5.46 12.78
C GLU A 73 -18.30 -5.62 12.96
N MET A 74 -17.76 -6.85 12.83
CA MET A 74 -16.32 -7.09 12.90
C MET A 74 -15.59 -6.32 11.79
N VAL A 75 -16.08 -6.39 10.56
CA VAL A 75 -15.49 -5.74 9.40
C VAL A 75 -15.61 -4.22 9.51
N ALA A 76 -16.75 -3.69 9.98
CA ALA A 76 -16.93 -2.27 10.20
C ALA A 76 -15.93 -1.71 11.23
N MET A 77 -15.75 -2.38 12.38
CA MET A 77 -14.73 -2.00 13.37
C MET A 77 -13.32 -2.02 12.79
N PHE A 78 -12.99 -3.06 12.03
CA PHE A 78 -11.68 -3.23 11.40
C PHE A 78 -11.39 -2.10 10.40
N LEU A 79 -12.30 -1.85 9.46
CA LEU A 79 -12.15 -0.82 8.45
C LEU A 79 -12.10 0.58 9.06
N HIS A 80 -12.90 0.84 10.08
CA HIS A 80 -12.87 2.11 10.80
C HIS A 80 -11.51 2.38 11.47
N ILE A 81 -10.91 1.34 12.06
CA ILE A 81 -9.54 1.44 12.61
C ILE A 81 -8.52 1.74 11.50
N LEU A 82 -8.58 1.05 10.36
CA LEU A 82 -7.66 1.31 9.25
C LEU A 82 -7.83 2.72 8.69
N ALA A 83 -9.08 3.16 8.50
CA ALA A 83 -9.41 4.44 7.87
C ALA A 83 -9.01 5.67 8.70
N HIS A 84 -9.01 5.56 10.03
CA HIS A 84 -8.88 6.71 10.92
C HIS A 84 -7.76 6.61 11.96
N ASP A 85 -7.01 5.50 12.01
CA ASP A 85 -5.95 5.23 13.01
C ASP A 85 -6.43 5.47 14.46
N VAL A 86 -7.67 5.11 14.75
CA VAL A 86 -8.27 5.33 16.06
C VAL A 86 -7.80 4.34 17.11
N LYS A 87 -7.61 4.82 18.33
CA LYS A 87 -7.24 3.94 19.46
C LYS A 87 -8.41 3.04 19.85
N ASN A 88 -8.12 1.83 20.32
CA ASN A 88 -9.12 0.87 20.80
C ASN A 88 -10.19 1.49 21.72
N ARG A 89 -9.82 2.42 22.59
CA ARG A 89 -10.78 3.07 23.50
C ARG A 89 -11.85 3.92 22.78
N VAL A 90 -11.58 4.41 21.59
CA VAL A 90 -12.57 5.12 20.76
C VAL A 90 -13.59 4.14 20.26
N ILE A 91 -13.14 3.02 19.66
CA ILE A 91 -13.99 1.94 19.18
C ILE A 91 -14.80 1.32 20.32
N GLN A 92 -14.22 1.15 21.53
CA GLN A 92 -14.93 0.70 22.71
C GLN A 92 -16.16 1.57 23.03
N ARG A 93 -16.01 2.88 22.91
CA ARG A 93 -17.11 3.82 23.17
C ARG A 93 -18.17 3.78 22.07
N GLU A 94 -17.76 3.70 20.81
CA GLU A 94 -18.66 3.70 19.66
C GLU A 94 -19.47 2.41 19.56
N PHE A 95 -18.78 1.26 19.66
CA PHE A 95 -19.40 -0.06 19.49
C PHE A 95 -19.80 -0.70 20.83
N MET A 96 -19.57 -0.04 21.96
CA MET A 96 -19.84 -0.56 23.30
C MET A 96 -19.28 -1.98 23.52
N ARG A 97 -18.08 -2.24 23.00
CA ARG A 97 -17.36 -3.51 23.11
C ARG A 97 -16.15 -3.38 24.02
N SER A 98 -15.72 -4.51 24.61
CA SER A 98 -14.46 -4.53 25.38
C SER A 98 -13.25 -4.37 24.46
N GLY A 99 -12.14 -3.83 25.00
CA GLY A 99 -10.89 -3.70 24.22
C GLY A 99 -10.34 -5.05 23.76
N GLU A 100 -10.54 -6.10 24.54
CA GLU A 100 -10.17 -7.46 24.18
C GLU A 100 -10.99 -7.96 22.97
N THR A 101 -12.31 -7.76 23.01
CA THR A 101 -13.22 -8.11 21.92
C THR A 101 -12.77 -7.44 20.62
N ILE A 102 -12.47 -6.13 20.66
CA ILE A 102 -12.02 -5.37 19.50
C ILE A 102 -10.68 -5.91 18.98
N SER A 103 -9.69 -6.10 19.85
CA SER A 103 -8.38 -6.63 19.44
C SER A 103 -8.49 -8.03 18.83
N ARG A 104 -9.31 -8.89 19.38
CA ARG A 104 -9.54 -10.25 18.86
C ARG A 104 -10.16 -10.19 17.46
N HIS A 105 -11.25 -9.45 17.29
CA HIS A 105 -11.92 -9.34 16.00
C HIS A 105 -11.08 -8.60 14.95
N PHE A 106 -10.30 -7.59 15.34
CA PHE A 106 -9.35 -6.95 14.46
C PHE A 106 -8.37 -7.97 13.85
N ASN A 107 -7.76 -8.83 14.67
CA ASN A 107 -6.84 -9.86 14.18
C ASN A 107 -7.56 -10.94 13.35
N MET A 108 -8.78 -11.32 13.70
CA MET A 108 -9.57 -12.29 12.94
C MET A 108 -9.85 -11.76 11.52
N VAL A 109 -10.35 -10.51 11.40
CA VAL A 109 -10.63 -9.90 10.11
C VAL A 109 -9.33 -9.65 9.33
N LEU A 110 -8.25 -9.20 9.97
CA LEU A 110 -6.95 -9.02 9.35
C LEU A 110 -6.45 -10.30 8.68
N LEU A 111 -6.50 -11.43 9.38
CA LEU A 111 -6.11 -12.71 8.83
C LEU A 111 -7.06 -13.19 7.72
N ALA A 112 -8.35 -12.95 7.86
CA ALA A 112 -9.34 -13.26 6.83
C ALA A 112 -9.10 -12.45 5.54
N VAL A 113 -8.83 -11.15 5.65
CA VAL A 113 -8.47 -10.31 4.48
C VAL A 113 -7.21 -10.84 3.80
N ILE A 114 -6.18 -11.24 4.56
CA ILE A 114 -4.96 -11.81 3.97
C ILE A 114 -5.25 -13.11 3.22
N ARG A 115 -6.17 -13.96 3.69
CA ARG A 115 -6.57 -15.18 2.96
C ARG A 115 -7.19 -14.91 1.59
N LEU A 116 -7.71 -13.70 1.36
CA LEU A 116 -8.21 -13.29 0.04
C LEU A 116 -7.09 -12.93 -0.95
N HIS A 117 -5.81 -13.16 -0.64
CA HIS A 117 -4.70 -12.73 -1.49
C HIS A 117 -4.76 -13.33 -2.91
N GLU A 118 -5.15 -14.58 -3.07
CA GLU A 118 -5.28 -15.21 -4.41
C GLU A 118 -6.40 -14.59 -5.25
N GLU A 119 -7.47 -14.11 -4.62
CA GLU A 119 -8.59 -13.45 -5.28
C GLU A 119 -8.27 -11.98 -5.61
N LEU A 120 -7.56 -11.30 -4.72
CA LEU A 120 -7.36 -9.85 -4.79
C LEU A 120 -6.02 -9.44 -5.42
N LEU A 121 -4.96 -10.28 -5.34
CA LEU A 121 -3.69 -10.08 -6.06
C LEU A 121 -3.74 -10.86 -7.38
N LYS A 122 -4.32 -10.28 -8.40
CA LYS A 122 -4.36 -10.92 -9.72
C LYS A 122 -2.96 -10.94 -10.34
N LYS A 123 -2.70 -12.01 -11.10
CA LYS A 123 -1.47 -12.08 -11.87
C LYS A 123 -1.40 -10.89 -12.84
N PRO A 124 -0.22 -10.29 -12.99
CA PRO A 124 -0.02 -9.20 -13.93
C PRO A 124 -0.39 -9.64 -15.34
N GLN A 125 -1.07 -8.76 -16.06
CA GLN A 125 -1.35 -8.96 -17.48
C GLN A 125 -0.36 -8.12 -18.29
N PRO A 126 0.15 -8.64 -19.42
CA PRO A 126 0.95 -7.84 -20.33
C PRO A 126 0.18 -6.60 -20.79
N VAL A 127 0.89 -5.53 -21.10
CA VAL A 127 0.29 -4.37 -21.77
C VAL A 127 -0.18 -4.85 -23.16
N PRO A 128 -1.47 -4.68 -23.54
CA PRO A 128 -1.95 -5.09 -24.85
C PRO A 128 -1.25 -4.30 -25.97
N ASN A 129 -1.01 -4.93 -27.11
CA ASN A 129 -0.42 -4.28 -28.30
C ASN A 129 -1.27 -3.10 -28.84
N GLU A 130 -2.53 -2.99 -28.44
CA GLU A 130 -3.46 -1.92 -28.82
C GLU A 130 -3.67 -0.92 -27.67
N CYS A 131 -2.72 -0.79 -26.76
CA CYS A 131 -2.85 0.13 -25.64
C CYS A 131 -2.93 1.58 -26.13
N THR A 132 -4.06 2.23 -25.88
CA THR A 132 -4.30 3.63 -26.28
C THR A 132 -3.62 4.65 -25.37
N ASP A 133 -3.17 4.24 -24.20
CA ASP A 133 -2.49 5.10 -23.24
C ASP A 133 -1.05 5.35 -23.68
N GLN A 134 -0.78 6.60 -24.07
CA GLN A 134 0.54 7.02 -24.56
C GLN A 134 1.70 6.79 -23.57
N ARG A 135 1.41 6.61 -22.28
CA ARG A 135 2.44 6.31 -21.25
C ARG A 135 3.06 4.95 -21.49
N TRP A 136 2.26 3.97 -21.97
CA TRP A 136 2.64 2.58 -22.13
C TRP A 136 3.03 2.19 -23.56
N ARG A 137 2.78 3.05 -24.54
CA ARG A 137 2.99 2.77 -25.94
C ARG A 137 4.38 2.22 -26.26
N TRP A 138 5.41 2.72 -25.61
CA TRP A 138 6.80 2.29 -25.81
C TRP A 138 7.16 1.00 -25.05
N PHE A 139 6.26 0.56 -24.20
CA PHE A 139 6.42 -0.58 -23.32
C PHE A 139 5.39 -1.69 -23.61
N GLU A 140 4.76 -1.68 -24.83
CA GLU A 140 3.62 -2.50 -25.19
C GLU A 140 3.89 -4.00 -25.25
N VAL A 141 5.12 -4.41 -25.58
CA VAL A 141 5.46 -5.84 -25.77
C VAL A 141 5.76 -6.56 -24.45
N HIS A 142 5.85 -5.83 -23.34
CA HIS A 142 6.38 -6.35 -22.09
C HIS A 142 5.45 -6.02 -20.92
N ILE A 143 5.38 -6.88 -19.92
CA ILE A 143 4.65 -6.58 -18.69
C ILE A 143 5.35 -5.42 -18.00
N CYS A 144 4.75 -4.23 -18.07
CA CYS A 144 5.17 -3.12 -17.24
C CYS A 144 4.66 -3.34 -15.83
N LEU A 145 5.51 -3.83 -14.99
CA LEU A 145 5.27 -3.90 -13.56
C LEU A 145 6.28 -3.02 -12.88
N GLU A 146 5.77 -2.18 -12.05
CA GLU A 146 6.59 -1.18 -11.40
C GLU A 146 6.99 -1.64 -10.01
N LEU A 147 8.29 -1.60 -9.76
CA LEU A 147 8.89 -1.91 -8.48
C LEU A 147 9.22 -0.61 -7.76
N GLN A 148 8.53 -0.30 -6.67
CA GLN A 148 8.92 0.83 -5.83
C GLN A 148 9.02 0.42 -4.37
N LEU A 149 10.09 0.90 -3.74
CA LEU A 149 10.18 0.98 -2.29
C LEU A 149 9.78 2.40 -1.88
N PRO A 150 8.56 2.61 -1.38
CA PRO A 150 8.26 3.90 -0.81
C PRO A 150 9.08 4.05 0.46
N ARG A 151 10.10 4.88 0.45
CA ARG A 151 10.76 5.36 1.67
C ARG A 151 9.81 6.01 2.67
N CYS A 152 8.52 6.06 2.36
CA CYS A 152 7.51 6.86 3.05
C CYS A 152 6.37 6.10 3.71
N ILE A 153 6.32 4.77 3.72
CA ILE A 153 5.50 4.11 4.72
C ILE A 153 6.34 4.05 6.00
N ARG A 154 6.44 5.21 6.65
CA ARG A 154 7.17 5.35 7.90
C ARG A 154 6.26 4.91 9.04
N TRP A 155 6.09 3.60 9.20
CA TRP A 155 5.50 3.04 10.38
C TRP A 155 6.48 3.26 11.53
N HIS A 156 6.18 4.20 12.41
CA HIS A 156 7.01 4.42 13.59
C HIS A 156 6.83 3.23 14.55
N VAL A 157 7.80 2.36 14.60
CA VAL A 157 7.85 1.32 15.62
C VAL A 157 8.09 1.97 16.97
N HIS A 158 7.09 1.98 17.82
CA HIS A 158 7.29 2.31 19.22
C HIS A 158 8.00 1.12 19.89
N LYS A 159 9.10 1.37 20.59
CA LYS A 159 9.73 0.38 21.47
C LYS A 159 8.73 -0.02 22.55
N SER A 160 7.94 -1.07 22.33
CA SER A 160 7.19 -1.71 23.40
C SER A 160 8.17 -2.50 24.27
N GLN A 161 8.02 -2.36 25.56
CA GLN A 161 8.72 -2.99 26.66
C GLN A 161 9.54 -4.23 26.29
N ARG A 162 10.87 -4.05 26.22
CA ARG A 162 11.83 -5.14 26.13
C ARG A 162 11.84 -5.95 27.42
N SER A 163 11.82 -7.25 27.28
CA SER A 163 12.24 -8.18 28.32
C SER A 163 13.64 -7.80 28.83
N ARG A 164 13.92 -8.04 30.10
CA ARG A 164 15.17 -7.67 30.79
C ARG A 164 16.43 -8.29 30.23
N SER A 165 16.33 -9.27 29.32
CA SER A 165 17.45 -9.99 28.70
C SER A 165 18.15 -9.27 27.53
N ASP A 166 17.51 -8.26 26.92
CA ASP A 166 18.01 -7.63 25.68
C ASP A 166 18.79 -6.31 25.91
N ARG A 167 19.39 -6.10 27.08
CA ARG A 167 20.03 -4.82 27.44
C ARG A 167 21.46 -4.62 26.93
N LEU A 168 22.01 -5.53 26.16
CA LEU A 168 23.36 -5.38 25.61
C LEU A 168 23.32 -5.15 24.11
N GLY A 169 23.61 -3.90 23.72
CA GLY A 169 24.04 -3.53 22.38
C GLY A 169 22.97 -3.20 21.36
N ILE A 170 22.33 -2.01 21.44
CA ILE A 170 21.72 -1.41 20.26
C ILE A 170 21.88 0.11 20.33
N GLU A 171 22.66 0.61 19.39
CA GLU A 171 22.78 2.03 19.05
C GLU A 171 21.43 2.66 18.67
N HIS A 172 21.35 3.95 18.93
CA HIS A 172 20.19 4.80 18.69
C HIS A 172 19.82 4.87 17.20
N ALA A 173 18.99 3.97 16.70
CA ALA A 173 18.38 4.13 15.39
C ALA A 173 17.22 5.15 15.46
N ARG A 174 17.44 6.31 14.89
CA ARG A 174 16.43 7.36 14.67
C ARG A 174 15.29 6.81 13.81
N GLY A 175 14.06 6.96 14.28
CA GLY A 175 12.78 6.85 13.58
C GLY A 175 12.61 5.69 12.58
N GLY A 176 11.96 4.59 12.98
CA GLY A 176 11.91 3.40 12.19
C GLY A 176 10.62 3.19 11.41
N GLY A 177 10.72 3.14 10.09
CA GLY A 177 9.69 2.69 9.17
C GLY A 177 9.95 1.27 8.66
N HIS A 178 8.93 0.60 8.10
CA HIS A 178 9.11 -0.61 7.31
C HIS A 178 9.35 -0.24 5.85
N ASN A 179 10.21 -1.00 5.20
CA ASN A 179 10.34 -0.94 3.76
C ASN A 179 9.28 -1.85 3.15
N VAL A 180 8.58 -1.37 2.11
CA VAL A 180 7.57 -2.14 1.39
C VAL A 180 7.95 -2.16 -0.08
N LEU A 181 8.16 -3.35 -0.61
CA LEU A 181 8.26 -3.56 -2.04
C LEU A 181 6.85 -3.79 -2.57
N GLY A 182 6.37 -2.88 -3.40
CA GLY A 182 5.10 -3.03 -4.11
C GLY A 182 5.34 -3.11 -5.60
N VAL A 183 4.54 -3.91 -6.27
CA VAL A 183 4.48 -4.00 -7.72
C VAL A 183 3.03 -3.82 -8.12
N CYS A 184 2.74 -2.91 -9.04
CA CYS A 184 1.38 -2.72 -9.56
C CYS A 184 1.32 -2.92 -11.08
N ASP A 185 0.11 -3.14 -11.57
CA ASP A 185 -0.19 -3.13 -12.99
C ASP A 185 -0.42 -1.70 -13.52
N THR A 186 -0.72 -1.57 -14.81
CA THR A 186 -0.98 -0.29 -15.47
C THR A 186 -2.19 0.47 -14.94
N LYS A 187 -3.08 -0.20 -14.20
CA LYS A 187 -4.27 0.39 -13.57
C LYS A 187 -4.02 0.83 -12.14
N GLY A 188 -2.84 0.52 -11.59
CA GLY A 188 -2.47 0.81 -10.20
C GLY A 188 -2.96 -0.23 -9.20
N ASP A 189 -3.41 -1.40 -9.64
CA ASP A 189 -3.70 -2.53 -8.76
C ASP A 189 -2.40 -3.23 -8.35
N PHE A 190 -2.21 -3.48 -7.06
CA PHE A 190 -1.05 -4.21 -6.58
C PHE A 190 -1.12 -5.67 -7.04
N VAL A 191 -0.04 -6.17 -7.64
CA VAL A 191 0.11 -7.56 -8.09
C VAL A 191 1.10 -8.35 -7.24
N TYR A 192 1.98 -7.65 -6.53
CA TYR A 192 2.90 -8.21 -5.55
C TYR A 192 3.20 -7.21 -4.45
N VAL A 193 3.25 -7.66 -3.20
CA VAL A 193 3.57 -6.83 -2.03
C VAL A 193 4.46 -7.61 -1.07
N LEU A 194 5.59 -7.03 -0.69
CA LEU A 194 6.49 -7.58 0.32
C LEU A 194 6.83 -6.49 1.35
N ALA A 195 6.35 -6.65 2.56
CA ALA A 195 6.72 -5.80 3.68
C ALA A 195 7.91 -6.43 4.43
N VAL A 196 8.99 -5.68 4.58
CA VAL A 196 10.23 -6.12 5.25
C VAL A 196 10.65 -5.14 6.35
N GLY A 197 11.44 -5.63 7.30
CA GLY A 197 12.02 -4.78 8.35
C GLY A 197 13.00 -3.76 7.79
N LYS A 198 13.43 -2.82 8.64
CA LYS A 198 14.21 -1.63 8.29
C LYS A 198 15.57 -1.82 7.66
N ASP A 199 16.24 -2.92 7.98
CA ASP A 199 17.70 -3.04 7.80
C ASP A 199 18.10 -3.58 6.43
N HIS A 200 17.14 -3.61 5.47
CA HIS A 200 17.38 -4.16 4.15
C HIS A 200 17.52 -3.02 3.13
N ARG A 201 18.63 -3.01 2.40
CA ARG A 201 18.83 -2.16 1.21
C ARG A 201 17.93 -2.65 0.07
N ASP A 202 17.55 -1.77 -0.84
CA ASP A 202 16.60 -2.02 -1.93
C ASP A 202 16.95 -3.27 -2.75
N SER A 203 18.22 -3.46 -3.10
CA SER A 203 18.70 -4.63 -3.82
C SER A 203 18.56 -5.96 -3.06
N ARG A 204 18.67 -5.94 -1.73
CA ARG A 204 18.46 -7.13 -0.89
C ARG A 204 16.99 -7.51 -0.83
N ILE A 205 16.09 -6.51 -0.80
CA ILE A 205 14.65 -6.74 -0.77
C ILE A 205 14.18 -7.36 -2.09
N LEU A 206 14.68 -6.88 -3.22
CA LEU A 206 14.36 -7.47 -4.52
C LEU A 206 14.87 -8.91 -4.62
N ARG A 207 16.09 -9.18 -4.15
CA ARG A 207 16.62 -10.55 -4.10
C ARG A 207 15.79 -11.46 -3.21
N ASP A 208 15.40 -10.98 -2.04
CA ASP A 208 14.51 -11.71 -1.14
C ASP A 208 13.15 -11.98 -1.81
N ALA A 209 12.58 -11.00 -2.52
CA ALA A 209 11.35 -11.16 -3.27
C ALA A 209 11.44 -12.23 -4.38
N LEU A 210 12.59 -12.38 -5.01
CA LEU A 210 12.83 -13.37 -6.06
C LEU A 210 13.13 -14.78 -5.52
N SER A 211 13.63 -14.90 -4.28
CA SER A 211 14.06 -16.17 -3.68
C SER A 211 12.96 -16.88 -2.88
N ARG A 212 11.89 -16.20 -2.50
CA ARG A 212 10.82 -16.76 -1.65
C ARG A 212 9.95 -17.79 -2.37
N PRO A 213 9.27 -18.72 -1.66
CA PRO A 213 8.31 -19.66 -2.27
C PRO A 213 7.24 -18.95 -3.10
N ASN A 214 6.65 -17.85 -2.57
CA ASN A 214 5.71 -16.98 -3.27
C ASN A 214 6.44 -15.79 -3.91
N ARG A 215 7.50 -16.09 -4.69
CA ARG A 215 8.39 -15.11 -5.28
C ARG A 215 7.71 -14.21 -6.29
N LEU A 216 8.25 -13.01 -6.45
CA LEU A 216 8.01 -12.19 -7.62
C LEU A 216 8.47 -12.96 -8.87
N LYS A 217 7.54 -13.21 -9.78
CA LYS A 217 7.83 -13.94 -11.03
C LYS A 217 8.06 -12.95 -12.14
N VAL A 218 9.18 -13.09 -12.83
CA VAL A 218 9.47 -12.36 -14.07
C VAL A 218 9.42 -13.40 -15.20
N PRO A 219 8.34 -13.45 -16.01
CA PRO A 219 8.29 -14.35 -17.14
C PRO A 219 9.41 -14.03 -18.15
N LYS A 220 9.96 -15.04 -18.81
CA LYS A 220 11.01 -14.83 -19.82
C LYS A 220 10.48 -13.96 -20.97
N GLY A 221 11.24 -12.93 -21.35
CA GLY A 221 10.84 -11.96 -22.37
C GLY A 221 10.02 -10.79 -21.83
N TYR A 222 9.79 -10.72 -20.51
CA TYR A 222 9.08 -9.63 -19.85
C TYR A 222 9.99 -8.89 -18.87
N TYR A 223 9.66 -7.65 -18.55
CA TYR A 223 10.42 -6.86 -17.61
C TYR A 223 9.54 -5.95 -16.77
N TYR A 224 10.07 -5.54 -15.63
CA TYR A 224 9.51 -4.53 -14.74
C TYR A 224 10.26 -3.21 -14.91
N LEU A 225 9.53 -2.10 -14.96
CA LEU A 225 10.13 -0.78 -14.81
C LEU A 225 10.54 -0.59 -13.34
N VAL A 226 11.79 -0.26 -13.10
CA VAL A 226 12.31 -0.12 -11.73
C VAL A 226 12.91 1.25 -11.51
N ASP A 227 12.97 1.68 -10.24
CA ASP A 227 13.58 2.95 -9.86
C ASP A 227 15.09 2.97 -10.11
N ALA A 228 15.69 4.17 -10.18
CA ALA A 228 17.13 4.39 -10.37
C ALA A 228 18.00 3.72 -9.29
N GLY A 229 17.42 3.39 -8.12
CA GLY A 229 18.08 2.62 -7.06
C GLY A 229 18.37 1.16 -7.43
N TYR A 230 17.68 0.61 -8.41
CA TYR A 230 17.84 -0.78 -8.87
C TYR A 230 18.84 -0.91 -10.03
N PRO A 231 19.44 -2.10 -10.21
CA PRO A 231 20.27 -2.37 -11.39
C PRO A 231 19.40 -2.51 -12.65
N ASN A 232 19.96 -2.09 -13.78
CA ASN A 232 19.41 -2.43 -15.08
C ASN A 232 19.87 -3.85 -15.43
N ALA A 233 18.96 -4.82 -15.38
CA ALA A 233 19.25 -6.25 -15.56
C ALA A 233 18.10 -6.93 -16.31
N GLU A 234 18.32 -8.12 -16.87
CA GLU A 234 17.26 -8.86 -17.52
C GLU A 234 16.04 -9.01 -16.60
N GLY A 235 14.89 -8.63 -17.11
CA GLY A 235 13.65 -8.58 -16.35
C GLY A 235 13.43 -7.30 -15.50
N PHE A 236 14.40 -6.37 -15.47
CA PHE A 236 14.29 -5.12 -14.70
C PHE A 236 14.89 -3.96 -15.48
N LEU A 237 14.05 -3.09 -16.01
CA LEU A 237 14.44 -1.95 -16.82
C LEU A 237 14.54 -0.69 -15.93
N ALA A 238 15.78 -0.25 -15.69
CA ALA A 238 16.08 0.93 -14.89
C ALA A 238 16.35 2.16 -15.77
N PRO A 239 16.08 3.38 -15.28
CA PRO A 239 16.41 4.61 -16.00
C PRO A 239 17.93 4.84 -16.06
N TYR A 240 18.36 5.74 -16.94
CA TYR A 240 19.74 6.17 -17.03
C TYR A 240 20.11 7.05 -15.83
N ARG A 241 21.16 6.67 -15.13
CA ARG A 241 21.72 7.45 -14.02
C ARG A 241 22.50 8.66 -14.55
N GLY A 242 22.47 9.77 -13.80
CA GLY A 242 23.18 10.98 -14.18
C GLY A 242 22.53 11.78 -15.29
N GLN A 243 21.31 11.44 -15.69
CA GLN A 243 20.46 12.17 -16.62
C GLN A 243 19.21 12.67 -15.90
N ARG A 244 18.56 13.72 -16.42
CA ARG A 244 17.27 14.19 -15.89
C ARG A 244 16.27 13.03 -15.82
N TYR A 245 15.51 12.97 -14.75
CA TYR A 245 14.63 11.84 -14.50
C TYR A 245 13.27 12.23 -13.93
N HIS A 246 13.20 13.27 -13.07
CA HIS A 246 11.96 13.64 -12.39
C HIS A 246 11.00 14.33 -13.34
N LEU A 247 9.69 14.00 -13.28
CA LEU A 247 8.66 14.55 -14.15
C LEU A 247 8.59 16.08 -14.10
N GLN A 248 8.92 16.68 -12.97
CA GLN A 248 8.94 18.14 -12.79
C GLN A 248 10.01 18.83 -13.64
N GLU A 249 11.12 18.17 -13.93
CA GLU A 249 12.23 18.69 -14.74
C GLU A 249 11.87 18.88 -16.23
N TRP A 250 10.72 18.29 -16.65
CA TRP A 250 10.22 18.34 -18.03
C TRP A 250 9.08 19.33 -18.23
N ARG A 251 8.75 20.15 -17.20
CA ARG A 251 7.68 21.14 -17.31
C ARG A 251 8.16 22.36 -18.09
N GLY A 252 7.37 22.74 -19.09
CA GLY A 252 7.66 23.88 -19.98
C GLY A 252 8.30 23.47 -21.31
N PRO A 253 8.03 24.21 -22.38
CA PRO A 253 8.55 23.90 -23.72
C PRO A 253 10.09 23.99 -23.80
N GLU A 254 10.72 24.82 -22.95
CA GLU A 254 12.16 24.98 -22.85
C GLU A 254 12.87 23.76 -22.23
N ASN A 255 12.14 22.90 -21.57
CA ASN A 255 12.66 21.72 -20.86
C ASN A 255 12.50 20.42 -21.66
N ALA A 256 12.28 20.49 -22.97
CA ALA A 256 12.21 19.32 -23.82
C ALA A 256 13.49 18.44 -23.69
N PRO A 257 13.37 17.11 -23.82
CA PRO A 257 14.52 16.23 -23.78
C PRO A 257 15.47 16.50 -24.97
N SER A 258 16.76 16.60 -24.69
CA SER A 258 17.79 16.90 -25.67
C SER A 258 18.56 15.69 -26.20
N THR A 259 18.39 14.54 -25.55
CA THR A 259 19.07 13.28 -25.91
C THR A 259 18.10 12.10 -25.80
N SER A 260 18.44 11.01 -26.51
CA SER A 260 17.68 9.74 -26.44
C SER A 260 17.54 9.22 -25.00
N LYS A 261 18.60 9.36 -24.19
CA LYS A 261 18.61 8.94 -22.78
C LYS A 261 17.67 9.79 -21.92
N GLU A 262 17.61 11.08 -22.14
CA GLU A 262 16.67 11.96 -21.45
C GLU A 262 15.23 11.68 -21.87
N PHE A 263 14.97 11.47 -23.16
CA PHE A 263 13.64 11.12 -23.64
C PHE A 263 13.16 9.79 -23.06
N PHE A 264 14.04 8.78 -23.05
CA PHE A 264 13.75 7.52 -22.40
C PHE A 264 13.40 7.72 -20.91
N ASN A 265 14.21 8.46 -20.16
CA ASN A 265 13.96 8.72 -18.73
C ASN A 265 12.63 9.43 -18.50
N MET A 266 12.28 10.41 -19.34
CA MET A 266 10.99 11.10 -19.28
C MET A 266 9.82 10.12 -19.47
N LYS A 267 9.86 9.25 -20.48
CA LYS A 267 8.82 8.25 -20.72
C LYS A 267 8.78 7.19 -19.63
N HIS A 268 9.93 6.71 -19.21
CA HIS A 268 10.08 5.76 -18.11
C HIS A 268 9.50 6.31 -16.81
N SER A 269 9.83 7.55 -16.43
CA SER A 269 9.30 8.22 -15.25
C SER A 269 7.79 8.45 -15.35
N SER A 270 7.27 8.82 -16.53
CA SER A 270 5.84 8.99 -16.77
C SER A 270 5.06 7.69 -16.60
N ALA A 271 5.57 6.58 -17.15
CA ALA A 271 4.98 5.25 -16.96
C ALA A 271 5.05 4.85 -15.49
N ARG A 272 6.19 5.03 -14.83
CA ARG A 272 6.43 4.65 -13.44
C ARG A 272 5.59 5.46 -12.42
N ASN A 273 5.09 6.62 -12.76
CA ASN A 273 4.25 7.42 -11.86
C ASN A 273 2.96 6.70 -11.37
N VAL A 274 2.56 5.62 -12.05
CA VAL A 274 1.37 4.84 -11.65
C VAL A 274 1.52 4.24 -10.24
N ILE A 275 2.69 3.67 -9.87
CA ILE A 275 2.88 3.11 -8.53
C ILE A 275 2.98 4.20 -7.46
N GLU A 276 3.59 5.34 -7.79
CA GLU A 276 3.64 6.49 -6.87
C GLU A 276 2.23 6.95 -6.54
N ARG A 277 1.38 7.05 -7.56
CA ARG A 277 -0.06 7.34 -7.38
C ARG A 277 -0.78 6.25 -6.59
N ALA A 278 -0.54 4.96 -6.90
CA ALA A 278 -1.14 3.85 -6.16
C ALA A 278 -0.80 3.92 -4.67
N PHE A 279 0.47 4.16 -4.32
CA PHE A 279 0.87 4.35 -2.92
C PHE A 279 0.35 5.65 -2.32
N GLY A 280 0.25 6.74 -3.09
CA GLY A 280 -0.37 7.99 -2.67
C GLY A 280 -1.83 7.78 -2.28
N VAL A 281 -2.61 7.14 -3.15
CA VAL A 281 -4.00 6.76 -2.90
C VAL A 281 -4.13 5.82 -1.70
N LEU A 282 -3.27 4.80 -1.61
CA LEU A 282 -3.25 3.87 -0.48
C LEU A 282 -3.07 4.60 0.85
N LYS A 283 -2.10 5.52 0.91
CA LYS A 283 -1.84 6.35 2.09
C LYS A 283 -3.00 7.29 2.40
N GLY A 284 -3.53 8.01 1.42
CA GLY A 284 -4.69 8.89 1.59
C GLY A 284 -5.94 8.15 2.08
N ARG A 285 -6.10 6.90 1.65
CA ARG A 285 -7.23 6.06 2.04
C ARG A 285 -7.12 5.51 3.47
N TRP A 286 -5.94 5.07 3.89
CA TRP A 286 -5.73 4.38 5.16
C TRP A 286 -4.84 5.17 6.12
N ALA A 287 -5.45 5.93 7.04
CA ALA A 287 -4.74 6.75 8.01
C ALA A 287 -3.78 5.94 8.89
N ILE A 288 -4.08 4.66 9.15
CA ILE A 288 -3.21 3.76 9.90
C ILE A 288 -1.80 3.64 9.28
N SER A 289 -1.64 3.92 7.98
CA SER A 289 -0.34 3.92 7.28
C SER A 289 0.56 5.11 7.64
N TRP A 290 0.01 6.16 8.25
CA TRP A 290 0.74 7.38 8.66
C TRP A 290 1.06 7.42 10.15
N GLY A 291 0.26 6.71 10.95
CA GLY A 291 0.32 6.77 12.40
C GLY A 291 1.55 6.08 13.00
N LYS A 292 1.86 6.43 14.24
CA LYS A 292 2.79 5.64 15.06
C LYS A 292 2.11 4.33 15.43
N SER A 293 2.49 3.25 14.79
CA SER A 293 1.92 1.95 15.10
C SER A 293 2.44 1.42 16.42
N TYR A 294 1.51 1.01 17.28
CA TYR A 294 1.79 0.31 18.55
C TYR A 294 1.70 -1.21 18.41
N TYR A 295 1.37 -1.69 17.21
CA TYR A 295 1.25 -3.12 16.92
C TYR A 295 2.63 -3.78 16.79
N PRO A 296 2.76 -5.08 17.10
CA PRO A 296 3.95 -5.86 16.77
C PRO A 296 4.29 -5.76 15.27
N VAL A 297 5.57 -5.87 14.93
CA VAL A 297 6.09 -5.77 13.54
C VAL A 297 5.31 -6.67 12.58
N GLU A 298 5.05 -7.91 12.98
CA GLU A 298 4.31 -8.89 12.19
C GLU A 298 2.88 -8.43 11.87
N VAL A 299 2.18 -7.85 12.86
CA VAL A 299 0.84 -7.29 12.65
C VAL A 299 0.88 -6.08 11.73
N GLN A 300 1.92 -5.25 11.83
CA GLN A 300 2.12 -4.10 10.93
C GLN A 300 2.31 -4.57 9.48
N CYS A 301 3.17 -5.54 9.23
CA CYS A 301 3.39 -6.10 7.89
C CYS A 301 2.09 -6.70 7.31
N ARG A 302 1.33 -7.43 8.12
CA ARG A 302 0.01 -7.96 7.73
C ARG A 302 -0.99 -6.86 7.43
N THR A 303 -0.98 -5.77 8.20
CA THR A 303 -1.87 -4.63 7.98
C THR A 303 -1.55 -3.90 6.67
N ILE A 304 -0.27 -3.74 6.33
CA ILE A 304 0.15 -3.18 5.04
C ILE A 304 -0.38 -4.03 3.89
N LEU A 305 -0.19 -5.34 3.97
CA LEU A 305 -0.69 -6.26 2.94
C LEU A 305 -2.22 -6.17 2.83
N ALA A 306 -2.94 -6.17 3.95
CA ALA A 306 -4.39 -6.03 3.96
C ALA A 306 -4.84 -4.70 3.32
N CYS A 307 -4.16 -3.59 3.59
CA CYS A 307 -4.46 -2.30 2.96
C CYS A 307 -4.28 -2.34 1.43
N CYS A 308 -3.24 -3.03 0.92
CA CYS A 308 -3.04 -3.22 -0.52
C CYS A 308 -4.12 -4.11 -1.15
N LEU A 309 -4.52 -5.19 -0.47
CA LEU A 309 -5.63 -6.06 -0.94
C LEU A 309 -6.96 -5.31 -1.01
N LEU A 310 -7.27 -4.54 0.03
CA LEU A 310 -8.46 -3.70 0.07
C LEU A 310 -8.41 -2.56 -0.97
N HIS A 311 -7.23 -2.03 -1.26
CA HIS A 311 -7.04 -1.05 -2.33
C HIS A 311 -7.45 -1.64 -3.69
N ASN A 312 -6.99 -2.84 -4.01
CA ASN A 312 -7.38 -3.53 -5.25
C ASN A 312 -8.88 -3.78 -5.33
N LEU A 313 -9.49 -4.25 -4.22
CA LEU A 313 -10.94 -4.46 -4.17
C LEU A 313 -11.70 -3.16 -4.47
N ILE A 314 -11.33 -2.08 -3.79
CA ILE A 314 -11.98 -0.78 -3.95
C ILE A 314 -11.81 -0.25 -5.38
N ASN A 315 -10.62 -0.35 -5.96
CA ASN A 315 -10.37 0.09 -7.33
C ASN A 315 -11.22 -0.67 -8.36
N ARG A 316 -11.49 -1.96 -8.12
CA ARG A 316 -12.31 -2.79 -9.01
C ARG A 316 -13.81 -2.56 -8.87
N GLU A 317 -14.26 -2.34 -7.64
CA GLU A 317 -15.69 -2.26 -7.33
C GLU A 317 -16.22 -0.83 -7.31
N MET A 318 -15.36 0.18 -7.15
CA MET A 318 -15.74 1.59 -7.06
C MET A 318 -15.08 2.41 -8.17
N THR A 319 -15.54 2.24 -9.42
CA THR A 319 -14.98 2.86 -10.63
C THR A 319 -15.15 4.39 -10.71
N ASN A 320 -15.97 5.00 -9.86
CA ASN A 320 -16.25 6.45 -9.85
C ASN A 320 -15.68 7.13 -8.59
N PHE A 321 -14.50 6.75 -8.17
CA PHE A 321 -13.83 7.47 -7.09
C PHE A 321 -12.97 8.60 -7.69
N ASP A 322 -13.60 9.75 -7.92
CA ASP A 322 -12.90 11.02 -8.01
C ASP A 322 -12.32 11.30 -6.62
N ILE A 323 -11.16 10.77 -6.36
CA ILE A 323 -10.26 11.39 -5.38
C ILE A 323 -9.86 12.67 -6.11
N GLU A 324 -10.45 13.80 -5.71
CA GLU A 324 -9.92 15.10 -6.09
C GLU A 324 -8.41 15.03 -5.94
N ASP A 325 -7.70 15.28 -7.03
CA ASP A 325 -6.23 15.22 -7.15
C ASP A 325 -5.54 16.34 -6.33
N ASN A 326 -5.88 16.44 -5.05
CA ASN A 326 -5.10 17.14 -4.04
C ASN A 326 -4.10 16.19 -3.37
N ILE A 327 -3.52 15.28 -4.15
CA ILE A 327 -2.26 14.67 -3.78
C ILE A 327 -1.22 15.68 -4.25
N ASP A 328 -0.78 16.52 -3.31
CA ASP A 328 0.48 17.21 -3.45
C ASP A 328 1.48 16.18 -3.94
N GLU A 329 2.04 16.40 -5.13
CA GLU A 329 3.12 15.58 -5.65
C GLU A 329 4.17 15.51 -4.55
N VAL A 330 4.25 14.39 -3.87
CA VAL A 330 5.27 14.18 -2.84
C VAL A 330 6.58 14.19 -3.57
N ASP A 331 7.23 15.34 -3.49
CA ASP A 331 8.55 15.57 -4.02
C ASP A 331 9.50 14.52 -3.44
N SER A 332 9.77 13.49 -4.22
CA SER A 332 10.81 12.53 -3.91
C SER A 332 12.16 13.15 -4.30
N THR A 333 12.52 14.25 -3.65
CA THR A 333 13.87 14.77 -3.67
C THR A 333 14.78 13.76 -2.98
N HIS A 334 15.23 12.79 -3.72
CA HIS A 334 16.32 11.92 -3.33
C HIS A 334 17.55 12.24 -4.14
N ALA A 335 18.39 13.09 -3.51
CA ALA A 335 19.81 13.13 -3.82
C ALA A 335 20.34 11.70 -3.82
N THR A 336 20.78 11.26 -4.98
CA THR A 336 21.57 10.05 -5.16
C THR A 336 22.88 10.21 -4.40
N THR A 337 22.92 9.78 -3.14
CA THR A 337 24.19 9.52 -2.49
C THR A 337 24.75 8.20 -3.01
N ALA A 338 25.86 8.37 -3.73
CA ALA A 338 26.97 7.46 -3.98
C ALA A 338 26.71 5.96 -3.93
N ALA A 339 27.05 5.38 -5.07
CA ALA A 339 27.54 4.02 -5.23
C ALA A 339 28.11 3.41 -3.96
N ASP A 340 27.60 2.21 -3.61
CA ASP A 340 28.41 1.02 -3.38
C ASP A 340 27.50 -0.19 -3.17
N ASP A 341 27.88 -1.28 -3.88
CA ASP A 341 27.49 -2.65 -3.67
C ASP A 341 26.06 -3.09 -4.01
N ILE A 342 25.73 -3.05 -5.29
CA ILE A 342 24.69 -3.92 -5.88
C ILE A 342 25.43 -5.08 -6.55
N HIS A 343 25.75 -6.12 -5.80
CA HIS A 343 26.60 -7.19 -6.33
C HIS A 343 25.88 -8.44 -6.84
N TYR A 344 24.56 -8.48 -7.09
CA TYR A 344 23.92 -9.78 -7.41
C TYR A 344 22.66 -9.80 -8.30
N ILE A 345 22.41 -8.77 -9.07
CA ILE A 345 21.67 -8.92 -10.32
C ILE A 345 22.66 -8.42 -11.36
N GLU A 346 23.23 -9.33 -12.12
CA GLU A 346 24.27 -8.99 -13.10
C GLU A 346 23.63 -8.19 -14.23
N THR A 347 24.11 -6.94 -14.37
CA THR A 347 23.82 -6.14 -15.56
C THR A 347 24.49 -6.83 -16.72
N SER A 348 23.74 -7.46 -17.61
CA SER A 348 24.33 -7.98 -18.84
C SER A 348 24.58 -6.83 -19.83
N ASN A 349 25.67 -6.93 -20.58
CA ASN A 349 25.97 -5.97 -21.66
C ASN A 349 24.85 -6.00 -22.73
N GLU A 350 24.29 -7.18 -22.97
CA GLU A 350 23.18 -7.37 -23.91
C GLU A 350 21.93 -6.61 -23.49
N TRP A 351 21.55 -6.67 -22.20
CA TRP A 351 20.40 -5.93 -21.68
C TRP A 351 20.62 -4.41 -21.68
N SER A 352 21.86 -3.98 -21.43
CA SER A 352 22.21 -2.56 -21.50
C SER A 352 22.17 -2.03 -22.93
N GLN A 353 22.67 -2.82 -23.91
CA GLN A 353 22.59 -2.50 -25.32
C GLN A 353 21.15 -2.48 -25.83
N TRP A 354 20.33 -3.43 -25.38
CA TRP A 354 18.90 -3.46 -25.71
C TRP A 354 18.18 -2.18 -25.22
N ARG A 355 18.44 -1.73 -23.98
CA ARG A 355 17.90 -0.45 -23.47
C ARG A 355 18.37 0.74 -24.29
N ASP A 356 19.65 0.77 -24.68
CA ASP A 356 20.21 1.86 -25.49
C ASP A 356 19.54 1.90 -26.88
N ASN A 357 19.35 0.76 -27.53
CA ASN A 357 18.63 0.67 -28.80
C ASN A 357 17.17 1.13 -28.66
N LEU A 358 16.48 0.70 -27.62
CA LEU A 358 15.11 1.16 -27.34
C LEU A 358 15.05 2.68 -27.15
N ALA A 359 16.01 3.27 -26.43
CA ALA A 359 16.04 4.71 -26.20
C ALA A 359 16.27 5.50 -27.51
N GLU A 360 17.11 5.00 -28.40
CA GLU A 360 17.37 5.61 -29.72
C GLU A 360 16.15 5.51 -30.64
N GLU A 361 15.49 4.35 -30.68
CA GLU A 361 14.26 4.13 -31.45
C GLU A 361 13.16 5.10 -30.99
N MET A 362 12.92 5.17 -29.68
CA MET A 362 11.95 6.07 -29.07
C MET A 362 12.21 7.54 -29.43
N PHE A 363 13.46 7.98 -29.38
CA PHE A 363 13.85 9.36 -29.64
C PHE A 363 13.72 9.70 -31.14
N THR A 364 14.17 8.82 -32.02
CA THR A 364 14.05 8.98 -33.49
C THR A 364 12.59 9.09 -33.93
N GLU A 365 11.70 8.23 -33.39
CA GLU A 365 10.28 8.33 -33.71
C GLU A 365 9.67 9.64 -33.18
N TRP A 366 10.09 10.11 -32.01
CA TRP A 366 9.64 11.38 -31.46
C TRP A 366 10.10 12.57 -32.32
N GLU A 367 11.35 12.59 -32.78
CA GLU A 367 11.87 13.64 -33.66
C GLU A 367 11.11 13.68 -34.98
N LEU A 368 10.86 12.53 -35.61
CA LEU A 368 10.10 12.43 -36.88
C LEU A 368 8.66 12.94 -36.77
N ARG A 369 8.06 12.91 -35.57
CA ARG A 369 6.69 13.41 -35.35
C ARG A 369 6.63 14.91 -35.06
N ASN A 370 7.74 15.49 -34.65
CA ASN A 370 7.84 16.92 -34.31
C ASN A 370 8.52 17.76 -35.40
N GLN A 371 8.94 17.13 -36.52
CA GLN A 371 9.29 17.79 -37.78
C GLN A 371 8.03 18.01 -38.62
#